data_b149506242acd9d86866dd880476aac3
#
_entry.id   b149506242acd9d86866dd880476aac3
#
_cell.length_a   1.000
_cell.length_b   1.000
_cell.length_c   1.000
_cell.angle_alpha   90.00
_cell.angle_beta   90.00
_cell.angle_gamma   90.00
#
_symmetry.space_group_name_H-M   'P 1'
#
loop_
_entity.id
_entity.type
_entity.pdbx_description
1 polymer ?
#
loop_
_entity_poly.entity_id
_entity_poly.type
_entity_poly.pdbx_seq_one_letter_code
_entity_poly.pdbx_strand_id
1 'polypeptide(L)'
;MPNIVYDGYVPVEFSSVRLSMYQDYQAEDKDEISKVLDEYYFKKSKVTRIRQKSADLRKIISTAIERTSKKYDLQLKQMKDTEDREKYKVYGELINTYGYGVAQGAKSFHALNYYTNEEIEIPLDPTISVLENAKRYFAKYNKQKRTYEALEKLIVETGHELEYLQSVQAFIDMTLDENALAQVKEELMISGYIKGRYGKKGDKHTNKSKPYHYISSDGFHMYVGKNNLQNDELTFKFANGGDMWFHAKKMPGSHVIVRMEGAEELPDQTYEEAARLAAYYSSGRENPKVEIDYTKRMNLKKPAGAKPGFVIYHTNYSMIAEPTIHGIEEVIR
;
A
#
# COMPACT_ATOMS: atom_id res chain seq x y z
N MET A 1 -15.84 -37.79 9.72
CA MET A 1 -14.44 -37.88 10.15
C MET A 1 -14.14 -36.74 11.11
N PRO A 2 -13.26 -36.94 12.10
CA PRO A 2 -12.80 -35.86 12.95
C PRO A 2 -12.16 -34.75 12.10
N ASN A 3 -12.45 -33.49 12.42
CA ASN A 3 -12.00 -32.37 11.59
C ASN A 3 -11.75 -31.12 12.41
N ILE A 4 -10.96 -30.21 11.83
CA ILE A 4 -10.72 -28.82 12.29
C ILE A 4 -11.36 -27.88 11.28
N VAL A 5 -12.15 -26.95 11.77
CA VAL A 5 -12.79 -25.91 10.98
C VAL A 5 -11.95 -24.64 11.06
N TYR A 6 -11.69 -24.01 9.91
CA TYR A 6 -10.87 -22.81 9.78
C TYR A 6 -11.65 -21.65 9.20
N ASP A 7 -11.43 -20.47 9.77
CA ASP A 7 -11.72 -19.18 9.15
C ASP A 7 -10.40 -18.64 8.55
N GLY A 8 -10.24 -18.80 7.24
CA GLY A 8 -8.94 -18.60 6.59
C GLY A 8 -7.90 -19.60 7.14
N TYR A 9 -6.95 -19.10 7.93
CA TYR A 9 -5.90 -19.92 8.58
C TYR A 9 -6.10 -20.07 10.10
N VAL A 10 -7.14 -19.45 10.66
CA VAL A 10 -7.40 -19.46 12.10
C VAL A 10 -8.31 -20.64 12.43
N PRO A 11 -7.90 -21.58 13.30
CA PRO A 11 -8.78 -22.66 13.74
C PRO A 11 -9.88 -22.07 14.62
N VAL A 12 -11.13 -22.25 14.19
CA VAL A 12 -12.33 -21.71 14.86
C VAL A 12 -12.94 -22.77 15.78
N GLU A 13 -13.10 -23.99 15.24
CA GLU A 13 -13.77 -25.07 15.93
C GLU A 13 -13.17 -26.44 15.53
N PHE A 14 -13.41 -27.45 16.33
CA PHE A 14 -13.08 -28.82 15.99
C PHE A 14 -14.24 -29.77 16.37
N SER A 15 -14.33 -30.87 15.66
CA SER A 15 -15.38 -31.86 15.92
C SER A 15 -14.97 -33.27 15.52
N SER A 16 -15.61 -34.30 16.13
CA SER A 16 -15.51 -35.69 15.69
C SER A 16 -16.31 -35.97 14.42
N VAL A 17 -17.24 -35.08 14.05
CA VAL A 17 -18.10 -35.16 12.87
C VAL A 17 -18.15 -33.79 12.17
N ARG A 18 -18.48 -33.75 10.88
CA ARG A 18 -18.69 -32.49 10.20
C ARG A 18 -19.94 -31.78 10.72
N LEU A 19 -19.78 -30.48 11.07
CA LEU A 19 -20.85 -29.65 11.60
C LEU A 19 -21.48 -28.84 10.46
N SER A 20 -22.80 -28.99 10.30
CA SER A 20 -23.56 -28.31 9.22
C SER A 20 -23.58 -26.79 9.36
N MET A 21 -23.38 -26.24 10.56
CA MET A 21 -23.34 -24.81 10.83
C MET A 21 -22.06 -24.11 10.29
N TYR A 22 -21.04 -24.87 9.86
CA TYR A 22 -19.78 -24.39 9.33
C TYR A 22 -19.59 -24.74 7.85
N GLN A 23 -20.67 -24.83 7.06
CA GLN A 23 -20.61 -25.22 5.65
C GLN A 23 -19.80 -24.22 4.79
N ASP A 24 -19.79 -22.93 5.18
CA ASP A 24 -19.06 -21.86 4.48
C ASP A 24 -17.58 -21.77 4.91
N TYR A 25 -17.15 -22.59 5.86
CA TYR A 25 -15.78 -22.61 6.38
C TYR A 25 -14.98 -23.79 5.80
N GLN A 26 -13.67 -23.64 5.73
CA GLN A 26 -12.80 -24.74 5.34
C GLN A 26 -12.70 -25.76 6.47
N ALA A 27 -12.94 -27.05 6.17
CA ALA A 27 -12.79 -28.12 7.12
C ALA A 27 -11.71 -29.09 6.67
N GLU A 28 -10.72 -29.33 7.55
CA GLU A 28 -9.64 -30.29 7.35
C GLU A 28 -9.90 -31.57 8.12
N ASP A 29 -10.15 -32.67 7.42
CA ASP A 29 -10.41 -33.97 8.01
C ASP A 29 -9.11 -34.65 8.50
N LYS A 30 -9.18 -35.37 9.62
CA LYS A 30 -8.07 -36.16 10.19
C LYS A 30 -8.54 -37.55 10.52
N ASP A 31 -7.59 -38.50 10.62
CA ASP A 31 -7.89 -39.89 10.92
C ASP A 31 -8.34 -40.11 12.37
N GLU A 32 -7.78 -39.32 13.31
CA GLU A 32 -7.97 -39.47 14.76
C GLU A 32 -8.31 -38.15 15.44
N ILE A 33 -9.24 -38.20 16.39
CA ILE A 33 -9.67 -37.03 17.18
C ILE A 33 -8.54 -36.49 18.08
N SER A 34 -7.61 -37.34 18.54
CA SER A 34 -6.44 -36.92 19.31
C SER A 34 -5.55 -35.98 18.49
N LYS A 35 -5.31 -36.30 17.23
CA LYS A 35 -4.54 -35.44 16.32
C LYS A 35 -5.25 -34.09 16.04
N VAL A 36 -6.58 -34.12 15.93
CA VAL A 36 -7.40 -32.92 15.80
C VAL A 36 -7.24 -32.01 17.00
N LEU A 37 -7.31 -32.55 18.22
CA LEU A 37 -7.18 -31.80 19.46
C LEU A 37 -5.80 -31.15 19.60
N ASP A 38 -4.74 -31.95 19.40
CA ASP A 38 -3.37 -31.48 19.52
C ASP A 38 -3.10 -30.35 18.50
N GLU A 39 -3.48 -30.54 17.25
CA GLU A 39 -3.27 -29.56 16.21
C GLU A 39 -4.13 -28.29 16.42
N TYR A 40 -5.39 -28.42 16.77
CA TYR A 40 -6.29 -27.32 17.07
C TYR A 40 -5.74 -26.41 18.18
N TYR A 41 -5.43 -26.99 19.34
CA TYR A 41 -4.94 -26.22 20.48
C TYR A 41 -3.55 -25.64 20.23
N PHE A 42 -2.67 -26.37 19.54
CA PHE A 42 -1.36 -25.87 19.15
C PHE A 42 -1.48 -24.64 18.22
N LYS A 43 -2.27 -24.75 17.13
CA LYS A 43 -2.49 -23.64 16.19
C LYS A 43 -3.19 -22.47 16.87
N LYS A 44 -4.23 -22.70 17.66
CA LYS A 44 -4.97 -21.67 18.39
C LYS A 44 -4.10 -20.92 19.40
N SER A 45 -3.27 -21.62 20.17
CA SER A 45 -2.35 -21.00 21.11
C SER A 45 -1.30 -20.15 20.40
N LYS A 46 -0.76 -20.62 19.27
CA LYS A 46 0.18 -19.89 18.43
C LYS A 46 -0.43 -18.59 17.89
N VAL A 47 -1.63 -18.64 17.33
CA VAL A 47 -2.36 -17.46 16.85
C VAL A 47 -2.62 -16.47 17.97
N THR A 48 -3.10 -16.94 19.13
CA THR A 48 -3.39 -16.10 20.30
C THR A 48 -2.12 -15.38 20.79
N ARG A 49 -1.00 -16.10 20.89
CA ARG A 49 0.29 -15.53 21.32
C ARG A 49 0.80 -14.47 20.33
N ILE A 50 0.69 -14.71 19.03
CA ILE A 50 1.09 -13.74 18.01
C ILE A 50 0.19 -12.51 18.05
N ARG A 51 -1.13 -12.69 18.20
CA ARG A 51 -2.07 -11.56 18.34
C ARG A 51 -1.74 -10.70 19.56
N GLN A 52 -1.43 -11.30 20.71
CA GLN A 52 -1.01 -10.56 21.91
C GLN A 52 0.31 -9.80 21.68
N LYS A 53 1.32 -10.46 21.10
CA LYS A 53 2.63 -9.84 20.81
C LYS A 53 2.54 -8.74 19.75
N SER A 54 1.57 -8.82 18.82
CA SER A 54 1.38 -7.82 17.77
C SER A 54 0.46 -6.65 18.19
N ALA A 55 -0.20 -6.72 19.35
CA ALA A 55 -1.20 -5.73 19.75
C ALA A 55 -0.63 -4.29 19.79
N ASP A 56 0.56 -4.12 20.35
CA ASP A 56 1.21 -2.81 20.39
C ASP A 56 1.61 -2.30 19.02
N LEU A 57 2.12 -3.19 18.15
CA LEU A 57 2.48 -2.84 16.77
C LEU A 57 1.23 -2.44 15.97
N ARG A 58 0.13 -3.17 16.11
CA ARG A 58 -1.16 -2.83 15.50
C ARG A 58 -1.63 -1.45 15.92
N LYS A 59 -1.57 -1.13 17.22
CA LYS A 59 -1.95 0.17 17.75
C LYS A 59 -1.08 1.30 17.19
N ILE A 60 0.23 1.10 17.12
CA ILE A 60 1.16 2.08 16.54
C ILE A 60 0.83 2.34 15.09
N ILE A 61 0.67 1.28 14.29
CA ILE A 61 0.38 1.38 12.85
C ILE A 61 -0.99 1.99 12.60
N SER A 62 -2.05 1.55 13.27
CA SER A 62 -3.39 2.11 13.08
C SER A 62 -3.43 3.61 13.40
N THR A 63 -2.73 4.03 14.46
CA THR A 63 -2.59 5.46 14.79
C THR A 63 -1.81 6.22 13.72
N ALA A 64 -0.75 5.64 13.17
CA ALA A 64 0.03 6.25 12.10
C ALA A 64 -0.80 6.37 10.80
N ILE A 65 -1.53 5.32 10.42
CA ILE A 65 -2.44 5.32 9.26
C ILE A 65 -3.50 6.42 9.43
N GLU A 66 -4.17 6.49 10.58
CA GLU A 66 -5.19 7.49 10.84
C GLU A 66 -4.66 8.92 10.69
N ARG A 67 -3.48 9.19 11.25
CA ARG A 67 -2.84 10.52 11.15
C ARG A 67 -2.43 10.85 9.73
N THR A 68 -1.85 9.89 8.99
CA THR A 68 -1.39 10.08 7.62
C THR A 68 -2.58 10.24 6.67
N SER A 69 -3.66 9.46 6.86
CA SER A 69 -4.90 9.60 6.09
C SER A 69 -5.54 10.99 6.28
N LYS A 70 -5.69 11.44 7.53
CA LYS A 70 -6.22 12.80 7.81
C LYS A 70 -5.35 13.90 7.18
N LYS A 71 -4.01 13.73 7.20
CA LYS A 71 -3.08 14.66 6.53
C LYS A 71 -3.29 14.65 5.02
N TYR A 72 -3.42 13.47 4.41
CA TYR A 72 -3.64 13.30 2.97
C TYR A 72 -4.96 13.95 2.53
N ASP A 73 -6.06 13.70 3.24
CA ASP A 73 -7.37 14.28 2.97
C ASP A 73 -7.36 15.83 3.08
N LEU A 74 -6.65 16.35 4.08
CA LEU A 74 -6.48 17.79 4.25
C LEU A 74 -5.70 18.40 3.08
N GLN A 75 -4.63 17.74 2.63
CA GLN A 75 -3.83 18.18 1.48
C GLN A 75 -4.65 18.18 0.19
N LEU A 76 -5.47 17.14 -0.05
CA LEU A 76 -6.39 17.07 -1.20
C LEU A 76 -7.41 18.22 -1.16
N LYS A 77 -7.99 18.50 0.00
CA LYS A 77 -8.92 19.61 0.18
C LYS A 77 -8.24 20.96 -0.11
N GLN A 78 -7.05 21.18 0.46
CA GLN A 78 -6.28 22.40 0.20
C GLN A 78 -5.91 22.55 -1.28
N MET A 79 -5.58 21.45 -1.97
CA MET A 79 -5.31 21.44 -3.41
C MET A 79 -6.52 21.90 -4.20
N LYS A 80 -7.69 21.35 -3.88
CA LYS A 80 -8.96 21.76 -4.50
C LYS A 80 -9.26 23.25 -4.32
N ASP A 81 -8.98 23.82 -3.14
CA ASP A 81 -9.16 25.25 -2.86
C ASP A 81 -8.27 26.16 -3.72
N THR A 82 -7.24 25.59 -4.39
CA THR A 82 -6.32 26.31 -5.28
C THR A 82 -6.64 26.14 -6.76
N GLU A 83 -7.63 25.30 -7.14
CA GLU A 83 -7.97 25.03 -8.55
C GLU A 83 -8.35 26.30 -9.30
N ASP A 84 -9.16 27.15 -8.67
CA ASP A 84 -9.66 28.39 -9.26
C ASP A 84 -8.65 29.57 -9.24
N ARG A 85 -7.37 29.29 -8.98
CA ARG A 85 -6.37 30.37 -8.81
C ARG A 85 -6.23 31.28 -10.03
N GLU A 86 -6.40 30.75 -11.23
CA GLU A 86 -6.23 31.49 -12.48
C GLU A 86 -7.19 32.68 -12.57
N LYS A 87 -8.38 32.61 -11.98
CA LYS A 87 -9.33 33.73 -11.95
C LYS A 87 -8.74 34.99 -11.30
N TYR A 88 -7.90 34.83 -10.28
CA TYR A 88 -7.28 35.98 -9.61
C TYR A 88 -6.19 36.64 -10.47
N LYS A 89 -5.52 35.86 -11.30
CA LYS A 89 -4.59 36.39 -12.31
C LYS A 89 -5.37 37.22 -13.34
N VAL A 90 -6.45 36.65 -13.90
CA VAL A 90 -7.32 37.32 -14.87
C VAL A 90 -7.91 38.60 -14.27
N TYR A 91 -8.40 38.57 -13.02
CA TYR A 91 -8.91 39.78 -12.35
C TYR A 91 -7.84 40.87 -12.24
N GLY A 92 -6.62 40.51 -11.81
CA GLY A 92 -5.52 41.46 -11.74
C GLY A 92 -5.15 42.06 -13.10
N GLU A 93 -5.11 41.26 -14.16
CA GLU A 93 -4.80 41.67 -15.53
C GLU A 93 -5.88 42.60 -16.08
N LEU A 94 -7.16 42.28 -15.93
CA LEU A 94 -8.28 43.11 -16.40
C LEU A 94 -8.36 44.45 -15.66
N ILE A 95 -8.12 44.47 -14.36
CA ILE A 95 -8.05 45.71 -13.58
C ILE A 95 -6.88 46.56 -14.06
N ASN A 96 -5.70 46.01 -14.33
CA ASN A 96 -4.57 46.75 -14.86
C ASN A 96 -4.82 47.31 -16.27
N THR A 97 -5.57 46.58 -17.10
CA THR A 97 -5.82 46.98 -18.51
C THR A 97 -6.93 48.01 -18.62
N TYR A 98 -8.01 47.83 -17.88
CA TYR A 98 -9.25 48.65 -18.05
C TYR A 98 -9.63 49.45 -16.80
N GLY A 99 -8.92 49.26 -15.67
CA GLY A 99 -9.30 49.88 -14.38
C GLY A 99 -9.06 51.37 -14.27
N TYR A 100 -8.44 52.01 -15.26
CA TYR A 100 -8.15 53.46 -15.25
C TYR A 100 -9.40 54.36 -15.25
N GLY A 101 -10.56 53.83 -15.72
CA GLY A 101 -11.84 54.50 -15.72
C GLY A 101 -12.73 54.24 -14.50
N VAL A 102 -12.25 53.43 -13.56
CA VAL A 102 -13.04 53.03 -12.38
C VAL A 102 -12.93 54.07 -11.27
N ALA A 103 -14.09 54.52 -10.76
CA ALA A 103 -14.12 55.52 -9.69
C ALA A 103 -13.55 54.93 -8.38
N GLN A 104 -12.80 55.77 -7.63
CA GLN A 104 -12.29 55.38 -6.33
C GLN A 104 -13.48 55.08 -5.38
N GLY A 105 -13.39 53.96 -4.61
CA GLY A 105 -14.49 53.52 -3.75
C GLY A 105 -15.50 52.60 -4.42
N ALA A 106 -15.33 52.24 -5.69
CA ALA A 106 -16.16 51.25 -6.37
C ALA A 106 -16.07 49.89 -5.68
N LYS A 107 -17.21 49.20 -5.58
CA LYS A 107 -17.30 47.87 -4.97
C LYS A 107 -17.12 46.72 -5.97
N SER A 108 -17.28 47.01 -7.26
CA SER A 108 -17.07 46.06 -8.35
C SER A 108 -16.65 46.79 -9.63
N PHE A 109 -16.13 46.01 -10.56
CA PHE A 109 -15.67 46.43 -11.85
C PHE A 109 -16.11 45.43 -12.92
N HIS A 110 -16.77 45.90 -13.98
CA HIS A 110 -17.18 45.08 -15.12
C HIS A 110 -16.18 45.21 -16.25
N ALA A 111 -15.72 44.10 -16.78
CA ALA A 111 -14.78 44.07 -17.90
C ALA A 111 -15.01 42.84 -18.79
N LEU A 112 -14.72 43.03 -20.09
CA LEU A 112 -14.66 41.93 -21.03
C LEU A 112 -13.46 41.07 -20.74
N ASN A 113 -13.66 39.83 -20.39
CA ASN A 113 -12.58 38.83 -20.27
C ASN A 113 -12.10 38.43 -21.68
N TYR A 114 -10.97 38.96 -22.11
CA TYR A 114 -10.42 38.68 -23.44
C TYR A 114 -9.95 37.23 -23.66
N TYR A 115 -9.92 36.41 -22.60
CA TYR A 115 -9.64 34.97 -22.73
C TYR A 115 -10.88 34.14 -23.10
N THR A 116 -12.07 34.51 -22.55
CA THR A 116 -13.32 33.79 -22.78
C THR A 116 -14.30 34.56 -23.66
N ASN A 117 -14.03 35.84 -23.94
CA ASN A 117 -14.94 36.78 -24.63
C ASN A 117 -16.30 36.97 -23.91
N GLU A 118 -16.31 36.86 -22.58
CA GLU A 118 -17.47 37.06 -21.73
C GLU A 118 -17.29 38.26 -20.81
N GLU A 119 -18.35 39.00 -20.53
CA GLU A 119 -18.33 40.05 -19.50
C GLU A 119 -18.30 39.40 -18.11
N ILE A 120 -17.37 39.85 -17.27
CA ILE A 120 -17.25 39.41 -15.89
C ILE A 120 -17.30 40.59 -14.93
N GLU A 121 -17.88 40.35 -13.78
CA GLU A 121 -17.85 41.27 -12.63
C GLU A 121 -16.70 40.90 -11.69
N ILE A 122 -15.79 41.84 -11.45
CA ILE A 122 -14.66 41.70 -10.57
C ILE A 122 -14.93 42.46 -9.28
N PRO A 123 -15.02 41.77 -8.12
CA PRO A 123 -15.20 42.45 -6.82
C PRO A 123 -13.98 43.32 -6.47
N LEU A 124 -14.23 44.53 -5.97
CA LEU A 124 -13.21 45.44 -5.50
C LEU A 124 -13.39 45.75 -4.00
N ASP A 125 -12.27 45.95 -3.33
CA ASP A 125 -12.25 46.51 -1.98
C ASP A 125 -12.29 48.04 -2.11
N PRO A 126 -13.42 48.72 -1.71
CA PRO A 126 -13.58 50.13 -1.87
C PRO A 126 -12.65 50.97 -0.96
N THR A 127 -11.99 50.35 0.01
CA THR A 127 -11.12 51.06 0.98
C THR A 127 -9.71 51.29 0.43
N ILE A 128 -9.34 50.60 -0.66
CA ILE A 128 -8.02 50.72 -1.32
C ILE A 128 -8.18 51.17 -2.78
N SER A 129 -7.11 51.64 -3.38
CA SER A 129 -7.09 52.05 -4.77
C SER A 129 -7.34 50.87 -5.74
N VAL A 130 -7.80 51.20 -6.96
CA VAL A 130 -8.04 50.17 -8.00
C VAL A 130 -6.73 49.42 -8.31
N LEU A 131 -5.59 50.10 -8.37
CA LEU A 131 -4.28 49.51 -8.60
C LEU A 131 -3.87 48.57 -7.43
N GLU A 132 -4.20 48.94 -6.20
CA GLU A 132 -3.93 48.08 -5.03
C GLU A 132 -4.80 46.85 -5.03
N ASN A 133 -6.06 46.92 -5.51
CA ASN A 133 -6.90 45.74 -5.74
C ASN A 133 -6.24 44.81 -6.76
N ALA A 134 -5.71 45.28 -7.88
CA ALA A 134 -4.99 44.45 -8.83
C ALA A 134 -3.79 43.76 -8.18
N LYS A 135 -2.95 44.51 -7.43
CA LYS A 135 -1.81 43.94 -6.69
C LYS A 135 -2.25 42.86 -5.70
N ARG A 136 -3.36 43.06 -5.00
CA ARG A 136 -3.94 42.08 -4.05
C ARG A 136 -4.40 40.80 -4.76
N TYR A 137 -4.99 40.89 -5.95
CA TYR A 137 -5.35 39.74 -6.75
C TYR A 137 -4.13 38.98 -7.24
N PHE A 138 -3.10 39.65 -7.74
CA PHE A 138 -1.85 39.01 -8.11
C PHE A 138 -1.13 38.35 -6.92
N ALA A 139 -1.15 38.97 -5.75
CA ALA A 139 -0.61 38.39 -4.53
C ALA A 139 -1.36 37.10 -4.14
N LYS A 140 -2.68 37.10 -4.28
CA LYS A 140 -3.54 35.94 -4.02
C LYS A 140 -3.27 34.81 -5.00
N TYR A 141 -3.17 35.13 -6.31
CA TYR A 141 -2.77 34.17 -7.34
C TYR A 141 -1.42 33.55 -7.03
N ASN A 142 -0.39 34.36 -6.78
CA ASN A 142 0.95 33.90 -6.52
C ASN A 142 1.05 33.03 -5.25
N LYS A 143 0.26 33.36 -4.21
CA LYS A 143 0.17 32.55 -2.99
C LYS A 143 -0.45 31.19 -3.30
N GLN A 144 -1.58 31.16 -4.01
CA GLN A 144 -2.26 29.89 -4.34
C GLN A 144 -1.46 29.05 -5.31
N LYS A 145 -0.77 29.65 -6.30
CA LYS A 145 0.13 28.94 -7.22
C LYS A 145 1.26 28.21 -6.47
N ARG A 146 1.96 28.91 -5.57
CA ARG A 146 3.02 28.30 -4.75
C ARG A 146 2.48 27.20 -3.84
N THR A 147 1.27 27.37 -3.28
CA THR A 147 0.60 26.36 -2.47
C THR A 147 0.26 25.13 -3.31
N TYR A 148 -0.26 25.31 -4.53
CA TYR A 148 -0.55 24.21 -5.46
C TYR A 148 0.71 23.40 -5.78
N GLU A 149 1.78 24.07 -6.22
CA GLU A 149 3.06 23.43 -6.58
C GLU A 149 3.69 22.65 -5.41
N ALA A 150 3.55 23.16 -4.18
CA ALA A 150 4.02 22.47 -2.99
C ALA A 150 3.14 21.24 -2.66
N LEU A 151 1.81 21.37 -2.80
CA LEU A 151 0.86 20.30 -2.51
C LEU A 151 0.96 19.13 -3.51
N GLU A 152 1.27 19.38 -4.80
CA GLU A 152 1.49 18.31 -5.78
C GLU A 152 2.54 17.30 -5.27
N LYS A 153 3.65 17.78 -4.75
CA LYS A 153 4.72 16.92 -4.22
C LYS A 153 4.31 16.25 -2.91
N LEU A 154 3.73 17.04 -1.97
CA LEU A 154 3.36 16.55 -0.65
C LEU A 154 2.27 15.48 -0.70
N ILE A 155 1.31 15.58 -1.62
CA ILE A 155 0.25 14.58 -1.82
C ILE A 155 0.84 13.26 -2.28
N VAL A 156 1.77 13.27 -3.23
CA VAL A 156 2.45 12.06 -3.70
C VAL A 156 3.25 11.41 -2.57
N GLU A 157 4.05 12.21 -1.82
CA GLU A 157 4.84 11.70 -0.70
C GLU A 157 3.96 11.11 0.41
N THR A 158 2.86 11.82 0.77
CA THR A 158 1.93 11.35 1.81
C THR A 158 1.14 10.13 1.36
N GLY A 159 0.79 10.04 0.06
CA GLY A 159 0.17 8.85 -0.54
C GLY A 159 1.07 7.62 -0.43
N HIS A 160 2.33 7.73 -0.82
CA HIS A 160 3.30 6.63 -0.69
C HIS A 160 3.54 6.22 0.77
N GLU A 161 3.54 7.21 1.70
CA GLU A 161 3.64 6.91 3.13
C GLU A 161 2.43 6.12 3.62
N LEU A 162 1.22 6.48 3.18
CA LEU A 162 -0.01 5.77 3.53
C LEU A 162 -0.02 4.34 2.98
N GLU A 163 0.34 4.16 1.72
CA GLU A 163 0.48 2.83 1.09
C GLU A 163 1.48 1.94 1.85
N TYR A 164 2.63 2.50 2.23
CA TYR A 164 3.62 1.80 3.04
C TYR A 164 3.05 1.36 4.39
N LEU A 165 2.38 2.25 5.13
CA LEU A 165 1.78 1.91 6.42
C LEU A 165 0.70 0.84 6.30
N GLN A 166 -0.12 0.90 5.25
CA GLN A 166 -1.13 -0.11 4.94
C GLN A 166 -0.49 -1.47 4.62
N SER A 167 0.65 -1.49 3.91
CA SER A 167 1.37 -2.74 3.64
C SER A 167 1.92 -3.37 4.92
N VAL A 168 2.49 -2.56 5.82
CA VAL A 168 2.95 -3.04 7.13
C VAL A 168 1.79 -3.60 7.96
N GLN A 169 0.63 -2.94 7.95
CA GLN A 169 -0.57 -3.45 8.63
C GLN A 169 -0.97 -4.81 8.07
N ALA A 170 -1.05 -4.95 6.76
CA ALA A 170 -1.41 -6.22 6.11
C ALA A 170 -0.44 -7.35 6.50
N PHE A 171 0.87 -7.09 6.56
CA PHE A 171 1.84 -8.07 7.02
C PHE A 171 1.66 -8.47 8.49
N ILE A 172 1.36 -7.52 9.39
CA ILE A 172 1.06 -7.83 10.80
C ILE A 172 -0.19 -8.72 10.89
N ASP A 173 -1.20 -8.46 10.04
CA ASP A 173 -2.47 -9.18 10.06
C ASP A 173 -2.33 -10.61 9.53
N MET A 174 -1.48 -10.82 8.52
CA MET A 174 -1.22 -12.12 7.91
C MET A 174 -0.16 -12.96 8.66
N THR A 175 0.65 -12.34 9.52
CA THR A 175 1.79 -13.02 10.16
C THR A 175 1.37 -14.03 11.22
N LEU A 176 1.88 -15.27 11.08
CA LEU A 176 1.79 -16.37 12.07
C LEU A 176 3.17 -16.78 12.60
N ASP A 177 4.21 -16.00 12.34
CA ASP A 177 5.60 -16.25 12.70
C ASP A 177 6.14 -15.13 13.59
N GLU A 178 6.64 -15.48 14.78
CA GLU A 178 7.21 -14.53 15.73
C GLU A 178 8.48 -13.84 15.19
N ASN A 179 9.27 -14.55 14.41
CA ASN A 179 10.48 -13.98 13.80
C ASN A 179 10.11 -12.96 12.71
N ALA A 180 9.07 -13.24 11.92
CA ALA A 180 8.54 -12.28 10.95
C ALA A 180 7.99 -11.03 11.66
N LEU A 181 7.27 -11.18 12.78
CA LEU A 181 6.80 -10.06 13.58
C LEU A 181 7.95 -9.22 14.16
N ALA A 182 9.05 -9.87 14.58
CA ALA A 182 10.25 -9.17 15.03
C ALA A 182 10.90 -8.34 13.91
N GLN A 183 10.91 -8.86 12.68
CA GLN A 183 11.40 -8.11 11.50
C GLN A 183 10.50 -6.92 11.14
N VAL A 184 9.18 -7.06 11.25
CA VAL A 184 8.26 -5.92 11.07
C VAL A 184 8.53 -4.85 12.14
N LYS A 185 8.79 -5.24 13.39
CA LYS A 185 9.19 -4.29 14.43
C LYS A 185 10.50 -3.57 14.10
N GLU A 186 11.50 -4.30 13.58
CA GLU A 186 12.76 -3.73 13.12
C GLU A 186 12.53 -2.74 11.96
N GLU A 187 11.69 -3.10 10.99
CA GLU A 187 11.29 -2.22 9.89
C GLU A 187 10.69 -0.90 10.38
N LEU A 188 9.79 -0.97 11.37
CA LEU A 188 9.17 0.21 11.99
C LEU A 188 10.16 1.07 12.78
N MET A 189 11.18 0.46 13.38
CA MET A 189 12.29 1.20 14.02
C MET A 189 13.14 1.93 13.00
N ILE A 190 13.52 1.27 11.91
CA ILE A 190 14.29 1.85 10.79
C ILE A 190 13.52 3.01 10.15
N SER A 191 12.21 2.84 9.97
CA SER A 191 11.32 3.84 9.38
C SER A 191 10.91 4.96 10.34
N GLY A 192 11.32 4.90 11.63
CA GLY A 192 11.12 5.97 12.62
C GLY A 192 9.76 5.98 13.32
N TYR A 193 8.92 4.97 13.14
CA TYR A 193 7.61 4.88 13.82
C TYR A 193 7.70 4.35 15.24
N ILE A 194 8.76 3.61 15.57
CA ILE A 194 9.04 3.11 16.90
C ILE A 194 10.36 3.72 17.38
N LYS A 195 10.33 4.35 18.58
CA LYS A 195 11.54 4.81 19.23
C LYS A 195 12.29 3.59 19.80
N GLY A 196 13.44 3.28 19.26
CA GLY A 196 14.31 2.21 19.73
C GLY A 196 15.76 2.64 19.63
N ARG A 197 16.61 2.14 20.53
CA ARG A 197 18.07 2.24 20.35
C ARG A 197 18.46 1.23 19.26
N TYR A 198 18.61 1.71 18.04
CA TYR A 198 19.29 0.96 17.00
C TYR A 198 20.75 0.78 17.45
N GLY A 199 21.17 -0.49 17.64
CA GLY A 199 22.58 -0.78 17.83
C GLY A 199 23.13 -0.83 19.25
N LYS A 200 22.49 -1.50 20.20
CA LYS A 200 23.30 -2.21 21.17
C LYS A 200 23.86 -3.47 20.45
N LYS A 201 25.16 -3.40 20.12
CA LYS A 201 25.97 -4.59 19.78
C LYS A 201 25.82 -5.61 20.93
N GLY A 202 24.85 -6.51 20.85
CA GLY A 202 24.60 -7.47 21.93
C GLY A 202 23.55 -8.54 21.61
N ASP A 203 22.51 -8.23 20.86
CA ASP A 203 21.54 -9.25 20.43
C ASP A 203 22.01 -9.94 19.14
N LYS A 204 23.02 -10.79 19.30
CA LYS A 204 23.37 -11.82 18.32
C LYS A 204 22.24 -12.85 18.31
N HIS A 205 21.74 -13.12 17.10
CA HIS A 205 20.82 -14.19 16.74
C HIS A 205 19.33 -13.99 17.11
N THR A 206 18.65 -12.96 16.58
CA THR A 206 17.31 -13.23 16.08
C THR A 206 17.50 -14.06 14.80
N ASN A 207 17.06 -15.32 14.81
CA ASN A 207 16.98 -16.10 13.58
C ASN A 207 16.13 -15.29 12.61
N LYS A 208 16.78 -14.75 11.54
CA LYS A 208 16.03 -13.99 10.54
C LYS A 208 14.98 -14.93 9.96
N SER A 209 13.72 -14.53 9.98
CA SER A 209 12.66 -15.24 9.30
C SER A 209 13.04 -15.34 7.82
N LYS A 210 12.95 -16.54 7.26
CA LYS A 210 13.17 -16.77 5.83
C LYS A 210 11.87 -16.50 5.08
N PRO A 211 11.92 -16.07 3.79
CA PRO A 211 10.76 -16.03 2.92
C PRO A 211 10.06 -17.39 2.87
N TYR A 212 8.77 -17.40 2.57
CA TYR A 212 8.12 -18.65 2.19
C TYR A 212 8.76 -19.18 0.91
N HIS A 213 8.84 -20.50 0.80
CA HIS A 213 9.40 -21.16 -0.35
C HIS A 213 8.41 -22.21 -0.83
N TYR A 214 7.98 -22.10 -2.08
CA TYR A 214 7.06 -23.02 -2.74
C TYR A 214 7.71 -23.60 -3.99
N ILE A 215 7.21 -24.75 -4.43
CA ILE A 215 7.55 -25.34 -5.72
C ILE A 215 6.27 -25.45 -6.52
N SER A 216 6.29 -24.95 -7.76
CA SER A 216 5.15 -25.07 -8.67
C SER A 216 4.98 -26.50 -9.16
N SER A 217 3.80 -26.82 -9.68
CA SER A 217 3.52 -28.12 -10.29
C SER A 217 4.48 -28.48 -11.42
N ASP A 218 5.10 -27.48 -12.05
CA ASP A 218 6.11 -27.65 -13.11
C ASP A 218 7.55 -27.67 -12.57
N GLY A 219 7.75 -27.63 -11.23
CA GLY A 219 9.04 -27.70 -10.58
C GLY A 219 9.78 -26.38 -10.38
N PHE A 220 9.18 -25.23 -10.70
CA PHE A 220 9.81 -23.93 -10.50
C PHE A 220 9.78 -23.48 -9.04
N HIS A 221 10.91 -22.94 -8.58
CA HIS A 221 11.01 -22.38 -7.24
C HIS A 221 10.38 -20.99 -7.14
N MET A 222 9.45 -20.84 -6.20
CA MET A 222 8.70 -19.61 -5.93
C MET A 222 8.96 -19.12 -4.50
N TYR A 223 9.31 -17.85 -4.34
CA TYR A 223 9.63 -17.25 -3.04
C TYR A 223 8.71 -16.10 -2.73
N VAL A 224 8.16 -16.06 -1.50
CA VAL A 224 7.19 -15.05 -1.07
C VAL A 224 7.73 -14.29 0.15
N GLY A 225 7.77 -12.98 0.07
CA GLY A 225 8.23 -12.12 1.17
C GLY A 225 7.20 -12.03 2.30
N LYS A 226 7.68 -12.07 3.55
CA LYS A 226 6.85 -12.00 4.78
C LYS A 226 6.70 -10.58 5.32
N ASN A 227 7.43 -9.61 4.77
CA ASN A 227 7.41 -8.19 5.12
C ASN A 227 8.10 -7.36 4.03
N ASN A 228 8.06 -6.03 4.13
CA ASN A 228 8.62 -5.15 3.10
C ASN A 228 10.16 -5.24 3.00
N LEU A 229 10.87 -5.52 4.08
CA LEU A 229 12.32 -5.75 4.03
C LEU A 229 12.65 -7.00 3.22
N GLN A 230 11.90 -8.08 3.40
CA GLN A 230 12.06 -9.30 2.60
C GLN A 230 11.61 -9.09 1.15
N ASN A 231 10.56 -8.33 0.90
CA ASN A 231 10.14 -7.96 -0.46
C ASN A 231 11.31 -7.27 -1.20
N ASP A 232 11.97 -6.31 -0.54
CA ASP A 232 13.16 -5.65 -1.09
C ASP A 232 14.32 -6.62 -1.33
N GLU A 233 14.61 -7.46 -0.35
CA GLU A 233 15.71 -8.42 -0.43
C GLU A 233 15.47 -9.44 -1.56
N LEU A 234 14.27 -9.99 -1.65
CA LEU A 234 13.89 -10.89 -2.73
C LEU A 234 14.00 -10.23 -4.10
N THR A 235 13.45 -9.01 -4.24
CA THR A 235 13.36 -8.34 -5.54
C THR A 235 14.72 -7.80 -6.01
N PHE A 236 15.52 -7.19 -5.12
CA PHE A 236 16.71 -6.44 -5.54
C PHE A 236 18.04 -7.10 -5.24
N LYS A 237 18.07 -8.14 -4.38
CA LYS A 237 19.31 -8.85 -4.03
C LYS A 237 19.29 -10.32 -4.43
N PHE A 238 18.13 -10.99 -4.30
CA PHE A 238 18.00 -12.41 -4.54
C PHE A 238 17.62 -12.73 -6.00
N ALA A 239 16.65 -12.02 -6.57
CA ALA A 239 16.16 -12.27 -7.91
C ALA A 239 17.15 -11.79 -8.98
N ASN A 240 17.32 -12.60 -10.03
CA ASN A 240 18.03 -12.24 -11.25
C ASN A 240 17.14 -11.40 -12.18
N GLY A 241 17.73 -10.69 -13.15
CA GLY A 241 16.98 -9.82 -14.07
C GLY A 241 15.89 -10.52 -14.87
N GLY A 242 16.09 -11.81 -15.20
CA GLY A 242 15.14 -12.64 -15.96
C GLY A 242 14.03 -13.27 -15.11
N ASP A 243 14.20 -13.35 -13.77
CA ASP A 243 13.20 -13.95 -12.90
C ASP A 243 11.88 -13.17 -12.93
N MET A 244 10.77 -13.87 -12.74
CA MET A 244 9.45 -13.29 -12.78
C MET A 244 9.03 -12.79 -11.39
N TRP A 245 8.45 -11.61 -11.35
CA TRP A 245 7.89 -10.97 -10.17
C TRP A 245 6.38 -10.83 -10.31
N PHE A 246 5.65 -11.10 -9.22
CA PHE A 246 4.19 -10.98 -9.13
C PHE A 246 3.82 -10.19 -7.88
N HIS A 247 2.75 -9.41 -7.97
CA HIS A 247 2.21 -8.63 -6.84
C HIS A 247 0.73 -8.29 -7.07
N ALA A 248 -0.03 -8.22 -5.99
CA ALA A 248 -1.42 -7.78 -6.05
C ALA A 248 -1.53 -6.31 -6.46
N LYS A 249 -2.28 -6.05 -7.53
CA LYS A 249 -2.39 -4.73 -8.15
C LYS A 249 -3.09 -3.73 -7.24
N LYS A 250 -2.45 -2.58 -7.01
CA LYS A 250 -3.00 -1.45 -6.22
C LYS A 250 -3.45 -1.82 -4.81
N MET A 251 -2.90 -2.87 -4.22
CA MET A 251 -3.19 -3.25 -2.85
C MET A 251 -1.94 -3.79 -2.14
N PRO A 252 -1.88 -3.68 -0.80
CA PRO A 252 -0.79 -4.23 0.00
C PRO A 252 -0.64 -5.74 -0.17
N GLY A 253 0.61 -6.21 -0.33
CA GLY A 253 0.87 -7.64 -0.49
C GLY A 253 2.35 -7.99 -0.54
N SER A 254 2.61 -9.28 -0.66
CA SER A 254 3.94 -9.84 -0.81
C SER A 254 4.44 -9.76 -2.25
N HIS A 255 5.74 -9.55 -2.42
CA HIS A 255 6.40 -9.86 -3.68
C HIS A 255 6.56 -11.38 -3.79
N VAL A 256 6.15 -11.93 -4.91
CA VAL A 256 6.40 -13.32 -5.26
C VAL A 256 7.44 -13.34 -6.38
N ILE A 257 8.54 -14.07 -6.17
CA ILE A 257 9.61 -14.24 -7.14
C ILE A 257 9.61 -15.67 -7.61
N VAL A 258 9.46 -15.88 -8.92
CA VAL A 258 9.65 -17.19 -9.57
C VAL A 258 11.01 -17.21 -10.22
N ARG A 259 11.85 -18.19 -9.84
CA ARG A 259 13.20 -18.39 -10.39
C ARG A 259 13.09 -19.04 -11.77
N MET A 260 13.63 -18.35 -12.79
CA MET A 260 13.59 -18.86 -14.16
C MET A 260 14.60 -19.97 -14.43
N GLU A 261 15.72 -19.98 -13.70
CA GLU A 261 16.78 -21.03 -13.76
C GLU A 261 17.25 -21.37 -15.19
N GLY A 262 17.20 -20.40 -16.08
CA GLY A 262 17.59 -20.54 -17.49
C GLY A 262 16.43 -20.84 -18.45
N ALA A 263 15.21 -21.00 -17.97
CA ALA A 263 14.04 -21.09 -18.83
C ALA A 263 13.76 -19.74 -19.51
N GLU A 264 13.29 -19.76 -20.74
CA GLU A 264 12.95 -18.55 -21.49
C GLU A 264 11.56 -18.02 -21.07
N GLU A 265 10.62 -18.93 -20.76
CA GLU A 265 9.23 -18.65 -20.40
C GLU A 265 8.74 -19.63 -19.32
N LEU A 266 7.79 -19.21 -18.49
CA LEU A 266 7.12 -20.08 -17.53
C LEU A 266 5.96 -20.81 -18.18
N PRO A 267 5.65 -22.04 -17.76
CA PRO A 267 4.39 -22.68 -18.09
C PRO A 267 3.19 -21.93 -17.52
N ASP A 268 2.04 -22.01 -18.20
CA ASP A 268 0.78 -21.35 -17.79
C ASP A 268 0.38 -21.71 -16.36
N GLN A 269 0.55 -22.99 -15.97
CA GLN A 269 0.24 -23.45 -14.61
C GLN A 269 1.12 -22.76 -13.56
N THR A 270 2.40 -22.56 -13.83
CA THR A 270 3.31 -21.84 -12.92
C THR A 270 2.94 -20.36 -12.82
N TYR A 271 2.50 -19.70 -13.93
CA TYR A 271 1.97 -18.33 -13.87
C TYR A 271 0.74 -18.24 -12.95
N GLU A 272 -0.20 -19.18 -13.09
CA GLU A 272 -1.41 -19.23 -12.27
C GLU A 272 -1.07 -19.44 -10.80
N GLU A 273 -0.22 -20.40 -10.47
CA GLU A 273 0.19 -20.71 -9.10
C GLU A 273 0.92 -19.54 -8.44
N ALA A 274 1.83 -18.87 -9.14
CA ALA A 274 2.52 -17.69 -8.65
C ALA A 274 1.55 -16.52 -8.40
N ALA A 275 0.57 -16.33 -9.29
CA ALA A 275 -0.45 -15.31 -9.12
C ALA A 275 -1.39 -15.63 -7.94
N ARG A 276 -1.75 -16.90 -7.74
CA ARG A 276 -2.52 -17.35 -6.57
C ARG A 276 -1.77 -17.10 -5.26
N LEU A 277 -0.45 -17.34 -5.23
CA LEU A 277 0.38 -16.99 -4.08
C LEU A 277 0.39 -15.48 -3.83
N ALA A 278 0.53 -14.64 -4.86
CA ALA A 278 0.49 -13.19 -4.72
C ALA A 278 -0.87 -12.70 -4.22
N ALA A 279 -1.97 -13.30 -4.69
CA ALA A 279 -3.32 -13.02 -4.21
C ALA A 279 -3.51 -13.42 -2.73
N TYR A 280 -3.08 -14.63 -2.37
CA TYR A 280 -3.19 -15.16 -1.02
C TYR A 280 -2.38 -14.37 0.01
N TYR A 281 -1.20 -13.90 -0.35
CA TYR A 281 -0.33 -13.08 0.48
C TYR A 281 -0.53 -11.57 0.25
N SER A 282 -1.77 -11.16 0.06
CA SER A 282 -2.18 -9.76 -0.07
C SER A 282 -3.34 -9.41 0.85
N SER A 283 -3.64 -8.12 0.98
CA SER A 283 -4.84 -7.64 1.68
C SER A 283 -6.15 -8.06 0.98
N GLY A 284 -6.06 -8.54 -0.26
CA GLY A 284 -7.20 -9.09 -1.02
C GLY A 284 -7.48 -10.57 -0.78
N ARG A 285 -6.85 -11.16 0.23
CA ARG A 285 -6.96 -12.61 0.54
C ARG A 285 -8.38 -13.12 0.72
N GLU A 286 -9.27 -12.30 1.29
CA GLU A 286 -10.67 -12.65 1.52
C GLU A 286 -11.58 -12.34 0.32
N ASN A 287 -11.03 -11.74 -0.75
CA ASN A 287 -11.79 -11.47 -1.95
C ASN A 287 -11.94 -12.75 -2.78
N PRO A 288 -13.04 -12.92 -3.54
CA PRO A 288 -13.19 -14.08 -4.41
C PRO A 288 -12.14 -14.14 -5.53
N LYS A 289 -11.67 -12.97 -5.98
CA LYS A 289 -10.64 -12.80 -7.02
C LYS A 289 -9.82 -11.55 -6.79
N VAL A 290 -8.53 -11.61 -7.16
CA VAL A 290 -7.58 -10.50 -7.04
C VAL A 290 -6.87 -10.28 -8.37
N GLU A 291 -6.74 -9.03 -8.82
CA GLU A 291 -5.93 -8.68 -9.98
C GLU A 291 -4.45 -8.65 -9.59
N ILE A 292 -3.61 -9.36 -10.33
CA ILE A 292 -2.18 -9.53 -10.06
C ILE A 292 -1.39 -8.96 -11.23
N ASP A 293 -0.51 -8.02 -10.94
CA ASP A 293 0.49 -7.53 -11.89
C ASP A 293 1.72 -8.44 -11.85
N TYR A 294 2.28 -8.76 -13.04
CA TYR A 294 3.51 -9.52 -13.15
C TYR A 294 4.42 -8.99 -14.26
N THR A 295 5.72 -9.14 -14.05
CA THR A 295 6.73 -8.69 -15.01
C THR A 295 8.09 -9.32 -14.71
N LYS A 296 9.04 -9.21 -15.64
CA LYS A 296 10.43 -9.58 -15.37
C LYS A 296 11.04 -8.62 -14.34
N ARG A 297 11.85 -9.15 -13.41
CA ARG A 297 12.51 -8.36 -12.37
C ARG A 297 13.30 -7.17 -12.93
N MET A 298 13.90 -7.30 -14.10
CA MET A 298 14.65 -6.22 -14.73
C MET A 298 13.82 -4.95 -15.02
N ASN A 299 12.51 -5.06 -15.12
CA ASN A 299 11.59 -3.95 -15.35
C ASN A 299 11.25 -3.18 -14.06
N LEU A 300 11.68 -3.68 -12.89
CA LEU A 300 11.41 -3.07 -11.60
C LEU A 300 12.55 -2.12 -11.21
N LYS A 301 12.17 -0.95 -10.71
CA LYS A 301 13.10 0.05 -10.17
C LYS A 301 12.66 0.47 -8.78
N LYS A 302 13.65 0.73 -7.91
CA LYS A 302 13.41 1.35 -6.61
C LYS A 302 13.83 2.82 -6.68
N PRO A 303 12.90 3.78 -6.50
CA PRO A 303 13.25 5.20 -6.42
C PRO A 303 14.19 5.47 -5.25
N ALA A 304 15.06 6.46 -5.41
CA ALA A 304 15.93 6.89 -4.32
C ALA A 304 15.10 7.39 -3.13
N GLY A 305 15.41 6.91 -1.92
CA GLY A 305 14.67 7.26 -0.70
C GLY A 305 13.32 6.56 -0.52
N ALA A 306 12.91 5.70 -1.44
CA ALA A 306 11.66 4.94 -1.29
C ALA A 306 11.70 4.00 -0.08
N LYS A 307 10.56 3.85 0.59
CA LYS A 307 10.36 2.92 1.70
C LYS A 307 10.60 1.47 1.25
N PRO A 308 10.94 0.54 2.19
CA PRO A 308 11.03 -0.88 1.87
C PRO A 308 9.75 -1.40 1.19
N GLY A 309 9.89 -2.33 0.25
CA GLY A 309 8.78 -2.93 -0.50
C GLY A 309 8.23 -2.06 -1.63
N PHE A 310 8.58 -0.79 -1.72
CA PHE A 310 8.09 0.07 -2.79
C PHE A 310 8.89 -0.12 -4.08
N VAL A 311 8.18 -0.36 -5.18
CA VAL A 311 8.74 -0.53 -6.53
C VAL A 311 7.94 0.26 -7.56
N ILE A 312 8.59 0.70 -8.62
CA ILE A 312 7.95 1.25 -9.81
C ILE A 312 8.29 0.40 -11.03
N TYR A 313 7.33 0.26 -11.91
CA TYR A 313 7.46 -0.44 -13.20
C TYR A 313 6.57 0.22 -14.24
N HIS A 314 6.96 0.13 -15.50
CA HIS A 314 6.23 0.74 -16.63
C HIS A 314 5.74 -0.32 -17.63
N THR A 315 6.31 -1.53 -17.55
CA THR A 315 5.95 -2.64 -18.42
C THR A 315 5.55 -3.81 -17.54
N ASN A 316 4.29 -4.18 -17.59
CA ASN A 316 3.73 -5.31 -16.88
C ASN A 316 2.57 -5.91 -17.64
N TYR A 317 2.22 -7.12 -17.25
CA TYR A 317 0.97 -7.79 -17.58
C TYR A 317 0.12 -7.90 -16.31
N SER A 318 -1.18 -8.12 -16.49
CA SER A 318 -2.10 -8.35 -15.37
C SER A 318 -2.92 -9.60 -15.64
N MET A 319 -3.21 -10.34 -14.58
CA MET A 319 -4.10 -11.50 -14.59
C MET A 319 -4.98 -11.52 -13.33
N ILE A 320 -6.06 -12.26 -13.38
CA ILE A 320 -6.96 -12.44 -12.24
C ILE A 320 -6.68 -13.81 -11.62
N ALA A 321 -6.46 -13.85 -10.31
CA ALA A 321 -6.21 -15.08 -9.57
C ALA A 321 -7.11 -15.22 -8.35
N GLU A 322 -7.41 -16.47 -7.97
CA GLU A 322 -8.07 -16.78 -6.71
C GLU A 322 -7.04 -16.85 -5.57
N PRO A 323 -7.31 -16.25 -4.40
CA PRO A 323 -6.37 -16.23 -3.29
C PRO A 323 -6.31 -17.58 -2.55
N THR A 324 -5.71 -18.59 -3.15
CA THR A 324 -5.60 -19.94 -2.59
C THR A 324 -4.22 -20.54 -2.82
N ILE A 325 -3.72 -21.26 -1.82
CA ILE A 325 -2.47 -22.03 -1.90
C ILE A 325 -2.72 -23.52 -2.06
N HIS A 326 -3.99 -23.93 -2.18
CA HIS A 326 -4.34 -25.33 -2.31
C HIS A 326 -3.67 -25.98 -3.55
N GLY A 327 -2.99 -27.10 -3.33
CA GLY A 327 -2.28 -27.83 -4.38
C GLY A 327 -0.90 -27.28 -4.74
N ILE A 328 -0.41 -26.23 -4.08
CA ILE A 328 0.96 -25.72 -4.25
C ILE A 328 1.84 -26.24 -3.10
N GLU A 329 2.95 -26.86 -3.43
CA GLU A 329 3.84 -27.49 -2.44
C GLU A 329 4.68 -26.45 -1.68
N GLU A 330 4.53 -26.37 -0.35
CA GLU A 330 5.39 -25.56 0.51
C GLU A 330 6.62 -26.36 0.96
N VAL A 331 7.81 -25.82 0.73
CA VAL A 331 9.08 -26.38 1.20
C VAL A 331 9.29 -25.99 2.65
N ILE A 332 8.90 -26.87 3.58
CA ILE A 332 9.11 -26.69 5.02
C ILE A 332 10.60 -26.97 5.34
N ARG A 333 11.34 -25.95 5.79
CA ARG A 333 12.74 -26.08 6.24
C ARG A 333 12.93 -25.63 7.67
#